data_ab560681117735e47f4cdda5c44dde78
#
_entry.id   ab560681117735e47f4cdda5c44dde78
#
_cell.length_a   1.000
_cell.length_b   1.000
_cell.length_c   1.000
_cell.angle_alpha   90.00
_cell.angle_beta   90.00
_cell.angle_gamma   90.00
#
_symmetry.space_group_name_H-M   'P 1'
#
loop_
_entity.id
_entity.type
_entity.pdbx_description
1 polymer ?
#
loop_
_entity_poly.entity_id
_entity_poly.type
_entity_poly.pdbx_seq_one_letter_code
_entity_poly.pdbx_strand_id
1 'polypeptide(L)' 'MPEVTINLAAGRTDEQKKAMMLDITNAVVKHTGVDPEAVVVQINEAPLQHKMKGGKTFVERAVAAKK' A
#
# COMPACT_ATOMS: atom_id res chain seq x y z
N MET A 1 2.81 2.91 20.30
CA MET A 1 3.40 3.27 19.01
C MET A 1 2.45 2.83 17.90
N PRO A 2 1.75 3.79 17.16
CA PRO A 2 0.87 3.38 16.05
C PRO A 2 1.67 2.79 14.90
N GLU A 3 1.17 1.71 14.36
CA GLU A 3 1.79 1.01 13.24
C GLU A 3 0.72 0.67 12.20
N VAL A 4 0.95 1.12 10.97
CA VAL A 4 0.00 0.92 9.87
C VAL A 4 0.68 0.08 8.80
N THR A 5 0.02 -0.99 8.40
CA THR A 5 0.51 -1.86 7.33
C THR A 5 -0.45 -1.79 6.15
N ILE A 6 0.10 -1.59 4.97
CA ILE A 6 -0.67 -1.53 3.73
C ILE A 6 -0.25 -2.70 2.86
N ASN A 7 -1.21 -3.51 2.44
CA ASN A 7 -0.95 -4.56 1.47
C ASN A 7 -1.35 -4.04 0.10
N LEU A 8 -0.43 -4.11 -0.85
CA LEU A 8 -0.58 -3.45 -2.13
C LEU A 8 -0.03 -4.34 -3.24
N ALA A 9 -0.73 -4.39 -4.36
CA ALA A 9 -0.20 -5.03 -5.56
C ALA A 9 0.90 -4.14 -6.15
N ALA A 10 1.95 -4.74 -6.68
CA ALA A 10 3.03 -4.00 -7.31
C ALA A 10 2.52 -3.19 -8.51
N GLY A 11 3.17 -2.10 -8.82
CA GLY A 11 2.85 -1.27 -9.98
C GLY A 11 2.83 0.23 -9.70
N ARG A 12 2.95 0.64 -8.45
CA ARG A 12 3.00 2.06 -8.11
C ARG A 12 4.44 2.53 -8.04
N THR A 13 4.67 3.81 -8.29
CA THR A 13 6.01 4.38 -8.19
C THR A 13 6.38 4.60 -6.72
N ASP A 14 7.68 4.70 -6.45
CA ASP A 14 8.15 4.98 -5.10
C ASP A 14 7.65 6.34 -4.62
N GLU A 15 7.54 7.31 -5.53
CA GLU A 15 7.02 8.64 -5.19
C GLU A 15 5.56 8.58 -4.75
N GLN A 16 4.74 7.81 -5.47
CA GLN A 16 3.33 7.63 -5.11
C GLN A 16 3.20 6.97 -3.74
N LYS A 17 4.02 5.94 -3.49
CA LYS A 17 3.99 5.22 -2.22
C LYS A 17 4.44 6.12 -1.07
N LYS A 18 5.49 6.91 -1.29
CA LYS A 18 5.99 7.83 -0.26
C LYS A 18 4.95 8.88 0.09
N ALA A 19 4.30 9.47 -0.92
CA ALA A 19 3.26 10.46 -0.69
C ALA A 19 2.08 9.88 0.10
N MET A 20 1.68 8.67 -0.24
CA MET A 20 0.60 7.99 0.47
C MET A 20 0.97 7.73 1.92
N MET A 21 2.18 7.22 2.18
CA MET A 21 2.63 6.97 3.55
C MET A 21 2.70 8.25 4.37
N LEU A 22 3.10 9.36 3.75
CA LEU A 22 3.14 10.65 4.43
C LEU A 22 1.73 11.11 4.81
N ASP A 23 0.78 10.99 3.90
CA ASP A 23 -0.61 11.35 4.18
C ASP A 23 -1.19 10.51 5.31
N ILE A 24 -0.87 9.21 5.34
CA ILE A 24 -1.32 8.31 6.40
C ILE A 24 -0.69 8.72 7.74
N THR A 25 0.61 9.03 7.74
CA THR A 25 1.29 9.49 8.94
C THR A 25 0.61 10.75 9.50
N ASN A 26 0.32 11.71 8.62
CA ASN A 26 -0.34 12.95 9.02
C ASN A 26 -1.73 12.70 9.57
N ALA A 27 -2.48 11.77 8.98
CA ALA A 27 -3.80 11.41 9.46
C ALA A 27 -3.75 10.79 10.86
N VAL A 28 -2.78 9.89 11.09
CA VAL A 28 -2.63 9.26 12.41
C VAL A 28 -2.29 10.31 13.46
N VAL A 29 -1.35 11.21 13.15
CA VAL A 29 -0.98 12.29 14.07
C VAL A 29 -2.18 13.18 14.37
N LYS A 30 -2.94 13.54 13.33
CA LYS A 30 -4.09 14.42 13.48
C LYS A 30 -5.16 13.83 14.42
N HIS A 31 -5.42 12.54 14.30
CA HIS A 31 -6.54 11.91 15.00
C HIS A 31 -6.15 11.29 16.34
N THR A 32 -4.90 10.94 16.54
CA THR A 32 -4.45 10.32 17.80
C THR A 32 -3.63 11.26 18.67
N GLY A 33 -3.08 12.31 18.09
CA GLY A 33 -2.25 13.25 18.84
C GLY A 33 -0.84 12.77 19.15
N VAL A 34 -0.42 11.63 18.57
CA VAL A 34 0.93 11.12 18.83
C VAL A 34 1.97 11.91 18.05
N ASP A 35 3.22 11.85 18.52
CA ASP A 35 4.35 12.45 17.82
C ASP A 35 4.56 11.72 16.49
N PRO A 36 4.82 12.44 15.37
CA PRO A 36 5.11 11.77 14.09
C PRO A 36 6.22 10.74 14.18
N GLU A 37 7.21 10.95 15.04
CA GLU A 37 8.32 9.99 15.23
C GLU A 37 7.85 8.65 15.78
N ALA A 38 6.64 8.57 16.34
CA ALA A 38 6.09 7.35 16.88
C ALA A 38 5.29 6.56 15.84
N VAL A 39 5.03 7.13 14.67
CA VAL A 39 4.19 6.50 13.65
C VAL A 39 5.04 5.70 12.69
N VAL A 40 4.72 4.41 12.54
CA VAL A 40 5.36 3.54 11.56
C VAL A 40 4.35 3.17 10.49
N VAL A 41 4.70 3.38 9.22
CA VAL A 41 3.87 2.98 8.09
C VAL A 41 4.71 2.07 7.20
N GLN A 42 4.17 0.92 6.87
CA GLN A 42 4.87 -0.08 6.07
C GLN A 42 3.99 -0.55 4.93
N ILE A 43 4.58 -0.67 3.74
CA ILE A 43 3.90 -1.22 2.58
C ILE A 43 4.46 -2.60 2.30
N ASN A 44 3.57 -3.59 2.21
CA ASN A 44 3.90 -4.93 1.76
C ASN A 44 3.38 -5.06 0.33
N GLU A 45 4.31 -5.18 -0.62
CA GLU A 45 3.94 -5.33 -2.03
C GLU A 45 4.05 -6.78 -2.45
N ALA A 46 3.08 -7.22 -3.24
CA ALA A 46 3.14 -8.53 -3.88
C ALA A 46 3.26 -8.33 -5.39
N PRO A 47 4.22 -9.00 -6.05
CA PRO A 47 4.24 -9.03 -7.51
C PRO A 47 2.90 -9.55 -8.03
N LEU A 48 2.47 -9.08 -9.20
CA LEU A 48 1.18 -9.45 -9.74
C LEU A 48 1.02 -10.96 -9.94
N GLN A 49 2.12 -11.65 -10.28
CA GLN A 49 2.10 -13.10 -10.44
C GLN A 49 1.99 -13.87 -9.13
N HIS A 50 2.13 -13.19 -7.99
CA HIS A 50 2.01 -13.79 -6.66
C HIS A 50 0.74 -13.36 -5.95
N LYS A 51 -0.18 -12.73 -6.65
CA LYS A 51 -1.44 -12.28 -6.10
C LYS A 51 -2.57 -12.85 -6.96
N MET A 52 -3.52 -13.52 -6.32
CA MET A 52 -4.57 -14.25 -7.02
C MET A 52 -5.92 -13.95 -6.37
N LYS A 53 -6.92 -13.82 -7.20
CA LYS A 53 -8.29 -13.64 -6.74
C LYS A 53 -9.20 -14.50 -7.61
N GLY A 54 -10.02 -15.35 -6.98
CA GLY A 54 -10.96 -16.18 -7.73
C GLY A 54 -10.28 -17.17 -8.67
N GLY A 55 -9.06 -17.61 -8.33
CA GLY A 55 -8.32 -18.55 -9.16
C GLY A 55 -7.58 -17.93 -10.34
N LYS A 56 -7.57 -16.61 -10.46
CA LYS A 56 -6.85 -15.90 -11.53
C LYS A 56 -5.84 -14.94 -10.90
N THR A 57 -4.61 -14.97 -11.40
CA THR A 57 -3.59 -14.05 -10.93
C THR A 57 -3.90 -12.62 -11.36
N PHE A 58 -3.31 -11.66 -10.69
CA PHE A 58 -3.49 -10.27 -11.06
C PHE A 58 -2.84 -9.96 -12.42
N VAL A 59 -1.81 -10.74 -12.83
CA VAL A 59 -1.26 -10.64 -14.17
C VAL A 59 -2.33 -11.01 -15.21
N GLU A 60 -3.01 -12.12 -15.00
CA GLU A 60 -4.07 -12.56 -15.91
C GLU A 60 -5.22 -11.54 -15.99
N ARG A 61 -5.58 -10.95 -14.85
CA ARG A 61 -6.64 -9.94 -14.81
C ARG A 61 -6.23 -8.65 -15.52
N ALA A 62 -4.96 -8.25 -15.37
CA ALA A 62 -4.43 -7.06 -16.05
C ALA A 62 -4.43 -7.25 -17.55
N VAL A 63 -4.04 -8.44 -18.04
CA VAL A 63 -4.06 -8.76 -19.47
C VAL A 63 -5.48 -8.73 -20.00
N ALA A 64 -6.43 -9.31 -19.29
CA ALA A 64 -7.84 -9.32 -19.69
C ALA A 64 -8.43 -7.91 -19.76
N ALA A 65 -8.00 -7.02 -18.85
CA ALA A 65 -8.52 -5.65 -18.80
C ALA A 65 -7.95 -4.75 -19.90
N LYS A 66 -6.88 -5.18 -20.56
CA LYS A 66 -6.20 -4.38 -21.60
C LYS A 66 -6.76 -4.58 -23.01
N LYS A 67 -7.84 -5.25 -23.15
CA LYS A 67 -8.46 -5.47 -24.48
C LYS A 67 -8.99 -4.20 -25.08
#